data_1a339dc6fa1a2730bf0b3f6819b16eee
#
_entry.id   1a339dc6fa1a2730bf0b3f6819b16eee
#
_cell.length_a   1.000
_cell.length_b   1.000
_cell.length_c   1.000
_cell.angle_alpha   90.00
_cell.angle_beta   90.00
_cell.angle_gamma   90.00
#
_symmetry.space_group_name_H-M   'P 1'
#
loop_
_entity.id
_entity.type
_entity.pdbx_description
1 polymer ?
#
loop_
_entity_poly.entity_id
_entity_poly.type
_entity_poly.pdbx_seq_one_letter_code
_entity_poly.pdbx_strand_id
1 'polypeptide(L)'
;KIEIDGNLDESIWQSAAVATDFIMFEPDNGKAIPENKRTEVRVLYDNDAVYIAAMMYDDNPHKILREITQRDNFGTSDIFGVFINGFNDGQQDFQFFVNAADGQADCITTDTNGEDYSWDAVWKSKAVITAKGWIVEMRIPYAALRFSGENKQTWGLNFFREIRRDRQKFTWNFIDSKLGTFTQQTGVLEGIENIKPPTRLFLLPYSSFYVNADARQKTYGTLKGGLDLKYGINDAFTLDM
;
A
#
# COMPACT_ATOMS: atom_id res chain seq x y z
N LYS A 1 -16.22 2.31 14.28
CA LYS A 1 -14.82 2.69 13.97
C LYS A 1 -14.10 1.43 13.49
N ILE A 2 -13.40 1.53 12.38
CA ILE A 2 -12.60 0.42 11.84
C ILE A 2 -11.31 0.33 12.67
N GLU A 3 -10.98 -0.85 13.14
CA GLU A 3 -9.71 -1.19 13.81
C GLU A 3 -8.86 -1.99 12.83
N ILE A 4 -7.59 -1.68 12.74
CA ILE A 4 -6.66 -2.36 11.82
C ILE A 4 -6.00 -3.48 12.64
N ASP A 5 -6.70 -4.60 12.78
CA ASP A 5 -6.27 -5.74 13.61
C ASP A 5 -6.17 -7.08 12.85
N GLY A 6 -6.58 -7.09 11.58
CA GLY A 6 -6.56 -8.28 10.71
C GLY A 6 -7.80 -9.14 10.81
N ASN A 7 -8.89 -8.63 11.40
CA ASN A 7 -10.19 -9.28 11.44
C ASN A 7 -11.19 -8.41 10.68
N LEU A 8 -12.00 -9.02 9.81
CA LEU A 8 -13.05 -8.31 9.05
C LEU A 8 -14.41 -8.50 9.73
N ASP A 9 -14.48 -8.27 11.05
CA ASP A 9 -15.67 -8.52 11.85
C ASP A 9 -16.55 -7.28 12.07
N GLU A 10 -16.04 -6.07 11.75
CA GLU A 10 -16.86 -4.89 11.80
C GLU A 10 -17.97 -4.92 10.75
N SER A 11 -19.20 -4.75 11.23
CA SER A 11 -20.41 -4.78 10.37
C SER A 11 -20.36 -3.79 9.20
N ILE A 12 -19.60 -2.72 9.32
CA ILE A 12 -19.46 -1.71 8.26
C ILE A 12 -18.86 -2.30 6.97
N TRP A 13 -17.97 -3.29 7.07
CA TRP A 13 -17.41 -3.96 5.89
C TRP A 13 -18.46 -4.66 5.04
N GLN A 14 -19.58 -5.09 5.65
CA GLN A 14 -20.69 -5.74 4.93
C GLN A 14 -21.45 -4.77 4.02
N SER A 15 -21.39 -3.47 4.28
CA SER A 15 -22.04 -2.44 3.47
C SER A 15 -21.21 -2.00 2.27
N ALA A 16 -19.92 -2.33 2.24
CA ALA A 16 -19.02 -1.95 1.17
C ALA A 16 -19.21 -2.84 -0.08
N ALA A 17 -19.11 -2.22 -1.25
CA ALA A 17 -19.01 -2.96 -2.51
C ALA A 17 -17.76 -3.86 -2.49
N VAL A 18 -17.86 -5.01 -3.14
CA VAL A 18 -16.76 -5.98 -3.20
C VAL A 18 -16.16 -5.98 -4.58
N ALA A 19 -14.88 -5.69 -4.69
CA ALA A 19 -14.09 -5.88 -5.89
C ALA A 19 -13.63 -7.34 -5.94
N THR A 20 -13.96 -8.02 -7.02
CA THR A 20 -13.67 -9.43 -7.30
C THR A 20 -13.10 -9.59 -8.70
N ASP A 21 -13.07 -10.80 -9.22
CA ASP A 21 -12.76 -11.11 -10.63
C ASP A 21 -11.36 -10.65 -11.07
N PHE A 22 -10.39 -10.88 -10.19
CA PHE A 22 -8.99 -10.58 -10.51
C PHE A 22 -8.52 -11.34 -11.76
N ILE A 23 -7.73 -10.65 -12.56
CA ILE A 23 -7.17 -11.17 -13.81
C ILE A 23 -5.66 -11.34 -13.67
N MET A 24 -5.15 -12.44 -14.19
CA MET A 24 -3.72 -12.72 -14.16
C MET A 24 -2.96 -11.73 -15.04
N PHE A 25 -1.97 -11.10 -14.44
CA PHE A 25 -1.01 -10.26 -15.13
C PHE A 25 0.18 -11.09 -15.64
N GLU A 26 0.71 -11.99 -14.78
CA GLU A 26 1.81 -12.91 -15.08
C GLU A 26 1.54 -14.29 -14.47
N PRO A 27 1.96 -15.39 -15.14
CA PRO A 27 2.65 -15.48 -16.44
C PRO A 27 1.69 -15.46 -17.65
N ASP A 28 0.41 -15.78 -17.46
CA ASP A 28 -0.57 -15.96 -18.52
C ASP A 28 -1.55 -14.78 -18.54
N ASN A 29 -1.10 -13.65 -19.07
CA ASN A 29 -1.86 -12.39 -19.09
C ASN A 29 -3.27 -12.57 -19.65
N GLY A 30 -4.27 -12.10 -18.91
CA GLY A 30 -5.69 -12.16 -19.28
C GLY A 30 -6.45 -13.37 -18.76
N LYS A 31 -5.83 -14.34 -18.09
CA LYS A 31 -6.54 -15.44 -17.44
C LYS A 31 -7.25 -14.97 -16.16
N ALA A 32 -8.47 -15.45 -15.94
CA ALA A 32 -9.15 -15.24 -14.67
C ALA A 32 -8.41 -15.92 -13.50
N ILE A 33 -8.49 -15.32 -12.33
CA ILE A 33 -8.01 -15.94 -11.10
C ILE A 33 -8.80 -17.23 -10.82
N PRO A 34 -8.15 -18.36 -10.43
CA PRO A 34 -8.88 -19.55 -10.06
C PRO A 34 -9.77 -19.32 -8.83
N GLU A 35 -10.96 -19.96 -8.79
CA GLU A 35 -11.94 -19.79 -7.73
C GLU A 35 -11.37 -20.11 -6.31
N ASN A 36 -10.55 -21.14 -6.21
CA ASN A 36 -9.87 -21.51 -4.96
C ASN A 36 -8.79 -20.50 -4.50
N LYS A 37 -8.52 -19.51 -5.33
CA LYS A 37 -7.58 -18.40 -5.08
C LYS A 37 -8.25 -17.02 -5.22
N ARG A 38 -9.58 -16.98 -5.27
CA ARG A 38 -10.30 -15.72 -5.45
C ARG A 38 -9.86 -14.68 -4.42
N THR A 39 -10.00 -13.44 -4.79
CA THR A 39 -9.66 -12.29 -3.96
C THR A 39 -10.87 -11.38 -3.87
N GLU A 40 -11.19 -10.95 -2.66
CA GLU A 40 -12.27 -10.01 -2.37
C GLU A 40 -11.68 -8.79 -1.69
N VAL A 41 -11.91 -7.61 -2.25
CA VAL A 41 -11.42 -6.36 -1.67
C VAL A 41 -12.58 -5.39 -1.45
N ARG A 42 -12.58 -4.73 -0.32
CA ARG A 42 -13.55 -3.71 0.06
C ARG A 42 -12.84 -2.41 0.33
N VAL A 43 -13.47 -1.31 -0.06
CA VAL A 43 -12.98 0.04 0.17
C VAL A 43 -14.01 0.82 0.94
N LEU A 44 -13.58 1.46 2.01
CA LEU A 44 -14.37 2.42 2.78
C LEU A 44 -13.53 3.69 2.98
N TYR A 45 -14.18 4.77 3.35
CA TYR A 45 -13.48 6.02 3.66
C TYR A 45 -14.19 6.79 4.78
N ASP A 46 -13.45 7.65 5.44
CA ASP A 46 -13.97 8.68 6.35
C ASP A 46 -13.33 10.04 6.04
N ASN A 47 -13.38 10.98 6.96
CA ASN A 47 -12.80 12.31 6.76
C ASN A 47 -11.26 12.33 6.78
N ASP A 48 -10.62 11.27 7.23
CA ASP A 48 -9.18 11.25 7.50
C ASP A 48 -8.40 10.26 6.61
N ALA A 49 -9.07 9.20 6.13
CA ALA A 49 -8.39 8.08 5.49
C ALA A 49 -9.29 7.27 4.56
N VAL A 50 -8.64 6.52 3.68
CA VAL A 50 -9.22 5.37 2.97
C VAL A 50 -8.85 4.11 3.73
N TYR A 51 -9.80 3.19 3.83
CA TYR A 51 -9.66 1.89 4.46
C TYR A 51 -9.83 0.79 3.42
N ILE A 52 -8.93 -0.16 3.43
CA ILE A 52 -8.94 -1.31 2.52
C ILE A 52 -9.02 -2.58 3.35
N ALA A 53 -9.92 -3.47 3.00
CA ALA A 53 -9.99 -4.82 3.54
C ALA A 53 -9.91 -5.83 2.41
N ALA A 54 -8.95 -6.72 2.46
CA ALA A 54 -8.74 -7.74 1.44
C ALA A 54 -8.76 -9.14 2.07
N MET A 55 -9.58 -10.04 1.50
CA MET A 55 -9.54 -11.47 1.77
C MET A 55 -9.00 -12.19 0.55
N MET A 56 -7.86 -12.80 0.70
CA MET A 56 -7.19 -13.58 -0.33
C MET A 56 -7.31 -15.06 -0.01
N TYR A 57 -8.28 -15.70 -0.67
CA TYR A 57 -8.53 -17.14 -0.47
C TYR A 57 -7.37 -17.99 -0.98
N ASP A 58 -7.14 -19.09 -0.30
CA ASP A 58 -6.14 -20.08 -0.66
C ASP A 58 -6.56 -21.45 -0.10
N ASP A 59 -6.56 -22.46 -0.92
CA ASP A 59 -6.90 -23.82 -0.53
C ASP A 59 -5.81 -24.52 0.30
N ASN A 60 -4.63 -23.94 0.35
CA ASN A 60 -3.47 -24.42 1.12
C ASN A 60 -2.82 -23.29 1.95
N PRO A 61 -3.51 -22.69 2.93
CA PRO A 61 -3.01 -21.51 3.65
C PRO A 61 -1.67 -21.73 4.35
N HIS A 62 -1.37 -22.97 4.76
CA HIS A 62 -0.09 -23.34 5.37
C HIS A 62 1.10 -23.28 4.40
N LYS A 63 0.84 -23.19 3.08
CA LYS A 63 1.86 -23.03 2.04
C LYS A 63 2.04 -21.58 1.59
N ILE A 64 1.31 -20.64 2.16
CA ILE A 64 1.49 -19.21 1.92
C ILE A 64 2.92 -18.85 2.34
N LEU A 65 3.68 -18.30 1.39
CA LEU A 65 5.04 -17.88 1.66
C LEU A 65 5.03 -16.57 2.45
N ARG A 66 5.81 -16.52 3.53
CA ARG A 66 5.93 -15.36 4.40
C ARG A 66 7.34 -15.28 4.98
N GLU A 67 7.96 -14.15 4.79
CA GLU A 67 9.29 -13.83 5.29
C GLU A 67 9.24 -12.48 6.01
N ILE A 68 9.78 -12.41 7.21
CA ILE A 68 9.92 -11.14 7.92
C ILE A 68 11.09 -10.38 7.29
N THR A 69 10.79 -9.21 6.76
CA THR A 69 11.73 -8.36 6.06
C THR A 69 11.76 -6.96 6.67
N GLN A 70 12.75 -6.19 6.31
CA GLN A 70 12.74 -4.74 6.54
C GLN A 70 11.70 -4.09 5.64
N ARG A 71 11.25 -2.87 5.98
CA ARG A 71 10.39 -2.06 5.13
C ARG A 71 10.97 -1.96 3.72
N ASP A 72 10.11 -1.90 2.72
CA ASP A 72 10.43 -1.80 1.29
C ASP A 72 11.22 -3.00 0.72
N ASN A 73 11.20 -4.11 1.45
CA ASN A 73 11.76 -5.37 0.98
C ASN A 73 10.67 -6.46 1.06
N PHE A 74 10.34 -7.05 -0.07
CA PHE A 74 9.29 -8.07 -0.15
C PHE A 74 9.75 -9.46 0.27
N GLY A 75 11.05 -9.74 0.20
CA GLY A 75 11.59 -11.07 0.48
C GLY A 75 10.96 -12.15 -0.40
N THR A 76 10.78 -13.34 0.20
CA THR A 76 10.08 -14.45 -0.42
C THR A 76 8.70 -14.60 0.22
N SER A 77 7.76 -13.72 -0.13
CA SER A 77 6.43 -13.65 0.48
C SER A 77 5.34 -13.48 -0.56
N ASP A 78 4.12 -13.94 -0.23
CA ASP A 78 2.91 -13.50 -0.93
C ASP A 78 2.67 -12.02 -0.61
N ILE A 79 2.15 -11.28 -1.58
CA ILE A 79 2.00 -9.81 -1.51
C ILE A 79 0.59 -9.41 -1.90
N PHE A 80 0.04 -8.43 -1.20
CA PHE A 80 -1.12 -7.65 -1.61
C PHE A 80 -0.71 -6.19 -1.78
N GLY A 81 -1.21 -5.53 -2.83
CA GLY A 81 -0.92 -4.14 -3.13
C GLY A 81 -2.15 -3.34 -3.50
N VAL A 82 -2.10 -2.04 -3.24
CA VAL A 82 -3.11 -1.04 -3.59
C VAL A 82 -2.43 0.08 -4.34
N PHE A 83 -2.91 0.41 -5.52
CA PHE A 83 -2.40 1.46 -6.40
C PHE A 83 -3.44 2.56 -6.51
N ILE A 84 -3.10 3.77 -6.13
CA ILE A 84 -4.02 4.91 -6.07
C ILE A 84 -3.45 6.08 -6.87
N ASN A 85 -4.23 6.55 -7.84
CA ASN A 85 -3.99 7.79 -8.57
C ASN A 85 -5.14 8.77 -8.26
N GLY A 86 -4.91 9.69 -7.34
CA GLY A 86 -5.96 10.61 -6.87
C GLY A 86 -6.37 11.68 -7.89
N PHE A 87 -5.69 11.79 -9.03
CA PHE A 87 -6.06 12.66 -10.14
C PHE A 87 -6.66 11.90 -11.32
N ASN A 88 -6.57 10.57 -11.30
CA ASN A 88 -7.01 9.69 -12.39
C ASN A 88 -6.45 10.10 -13.76
N ASP A 89 -5.22 10.57 -13.80
CA ASP A 89 -4.56 11.09 -15.00
C ASP A 89 -3.58 10.09 -15.65
N GLY A 90 -3.39 8.92 -15.04
CA GLY A 90 -2.52 7.86 -15.52
C GLY A 90 -1.02 8.20 -15.48
N GLN A 91 -0.62 9.26 -14.77
CA GLN A 91 0.78 9.71 -14.75
C GLN A 91 1.58 9.15 -13.57
N GLN A 92 0.93 9.00 -12.42
CA GLN A 92 1.60 8.61 -11.18
C GLN A 92 0.66 7.84 -10.26
N ASP A 93 1.12 6.71 -9.74
CA ASP A 93 0.45 5.95 -8.68
C ASP A 93 1.20 6.06 -7.36
N PHE A 94 0.44 6.18 -6.27
CA PHE A 94 0.90 5.87 -4.93
C PHE A 94 0.60 4.41 -4.66
N GLN A 95 1.63 3.63 -4.41
CA GLN A 95 1.49 2.18 -4.23
C GLN A 95 1.82 1.79 -2.80
N PHE A 96 0.95 0.98 -2.21
CA PHE A 96 1.07 0.50 -0.83
C PHE A 96 0.98 -1.02 -0.84
N PHE A 97 1.97 -1.68 -0.27
CA PHE A 97 2.06 -3.14 -0.27
C PHE A 97 2.15 -3.70 1.15
N VAL A 98 1.53 -4.85 1.33
CA VAL A 98 1.66 -5.66 2.55
C VAL A 98 2.03 -7.07 2.14
N ASN A 99 3.05 -7.64 2.76
CA ASN A 99 3.37 -9.05 2.57
C ASN A 99 2.66 -9.94 3.61
N ALA A 100 2.60 -11.24 3.37
CA ALA A 100 1.91 -12.17 4.26
C ALA A 100 2.55 -12.35 5.65
N ALA A 101 3.71 -11.74 5.90
CA ALA A 101 4.35 -11.63 7.22
C ALA A 101 4.09 -10.29 7.92
N ASP A 102 3.14 -9.46 7.40
CA ASP A 102 2.80 -8.13 7.92
C ASP A 102 3.90 -7.07 7.68
N GLY A 103 4.80 -7.30 6.72
CA GLY A 103 5.78 -6.30 6.28
C GLY A 103 5.16 -5.30 5.31
N GLN A 104 5.52 -4.03 5.44
CA GLN A 104 5.04 -2.93 4.60
C GLN A 104 6.09 -2.51 3.57
N ALA A 105 5.62 -2.10 2.40
CA ALA A 105 6.38 -1.34 1.43
C ALA A 105 5.49 -0.29 0.77
N ASP A 106 6.07 0.83 0.38
CA ASP A 106 5.37 1.88 -0.36
C ASP A 106 6.31 2.56 -1.34
N CYS A 107 5.77 2.96 -2.47
CA CYS A 107 6.52 3.68 -3.50
C CYS A 107 5.61 4.64 -4.27
N ILE A 108 6.26 5.53 -4.99
CA ILE A 108 5.63 6.29 -6.07
C ILE A 108 6.08 5.67 -7.39
N THR A 109 5.11 5.37 -8.25
CA THR A 109 5.40 4.82 -9.58
C THR A 109 4.99 5.79 -10.66
N THR A 110 5.88 6.02 -11.61
CA THR A 110 5.62 6.77 -12.84
C THR A 110 6.07 5.96 -14.04
N ASP A 111 5.49 6.22 -15.21
CA ASP A 111 5.86 5.52 -16.45
C ASP A 111 7.32 5.74 -16.85
N THR A 112 7.89 6.89 -16.51
CA THR A 112 9.23 7.29 -16.93
C THR A 112 10.33 6.79 -15.99
N ASN A 113 10.05 6.75 -14.67
CA ASN A 113 11.07 6.45 -13.67
C ASN A 113 10.87 5.08 -12.99
N GLY A 114 9.73 4.41 -13.25
CA GLY A 114 9.37 3.18 -12.55
C GLY A 114 9.00 3.42 -11.09
N GLU A 115 9.28 2.45 -10.25
CA GLU A 115 8.99 2.45 -8.81
C GLU A 115 10.10 3.16 -8.03
N ASP A 116 9.73 4.19 -7.26
CA ASP A 116 10.61 4.92 -6.36
C ASP A 116 10.29 4.60 -4.90
N TYR A 117 11.03 3.68 -4.31
CA TYR A 117 10.94 3.27 -2.90
C TYR A 117 11.67 4.22 -1.93
N SER A 118 12.25 5.31 -2.41
CA SER A 118 12.80 6.35 -1.52
C SER A 118 11.71 7.23 -0.90
N TRP A 119 10.49 7.12 -1.44
CA TRP A 119 9.33 7.80 -0.87
C TRP A 119 8.71 6.94 0.24
N ASP A 120 8.54 7.53 1.41
CA ASP A 120 7.94 6.91 2.58
C ASP A 120 6.65 7.61 2.99
N ALA A 121 5.60 6.83 3.26
CA ALA A 121 4.35 7.28 3.86
C ALA A 121 4.14 6.74 5.27
N VAL A 122 3.37 7.47 6.05
CA VAL A 122 2.89 6.99 7.36
C VAL A 122 1.47 6.44 7.21
N TRP A 123 1.33 5.14 7.27
CA TRP A 123 0.07 4.42 7.15
C TRP A 123 0.06 3.17 8.02
N LYS A 124 -1.10 2.53 8.17
CA LYS A 124 -1.24 1.34 9.00
C LYS A 124 -1.74 0.17 8.18
N SER A 125 -1.24 -1.00 8.50
CA SER A 125 -1.74 -2.27 7.97
C SER A 125 -1.72 -3.35 9.03
N LYS A 126 -2.44 -4.43 8.75
CA LYS A 126 -2.37 -5.69 9.45
C LYS A 126 -2.62 -6.83 8.49
N ALA A 127 -1.73 -7.82 8.50
CA ALA A 127 -1.88 -9.06 7.76
C ALA A 127 -2.00 -10.25 8.72
N VAL A 128 -2.97 -11.13 8.46
CA VAL A 128 -3.22 -12.33 9.26
C VAL A 128 -3.50 -13.52 8.35
N ILE A 129 -2.80 -14.65 8.57
CA ILE A 129 -3.11 -15.91 7.90
C ILE A 129 -4.25 -16.60 8.66
N THR A 130 -5.25 -17.05 7.92
CA THR A 130 -6.44 -17.72 8.41
C THR A 130 -6.55 -19.15 7.84
N ALA A 131 -7.52 -19.91 8.30
CA ALA A 131 -7.81 -21.23 7.73
C ALA A 131 -8.31 -21.19 6.26
N LYS A 132 -8.70 -20.00 5.73
CA LYS A 132 -9.26 -19.84 4.38
C LYS A 132 -8.28 -19.16 3.41
N GLY A 133 -7.14 -18.68 3.87
CA GLY A 133 -6.21 -17.86 3.13
C GLY A 133 -5.57 -16.81 4.03
N TRP A 134 -5.48 -15.56 3.60
CA TRP A 134 -4.98 -14.48 4.44
C TRP A 134 -5.76 -13.19 4.23
N ILE A 135 -5.77 -12.37 5.26
CA ILE A 135 -6.49 -11.10 5.34
C ILE A 135 -5.46 -9.99 5.40
N VAL A 136 -5.77 -8.87 4.76
CA VAL A 136 -5.06 -7.60 4.93
C VAL A 136 -6.09 -6.52 5.23
N GLU A 137 -5.82 -5.74 6.26
CA GLU A 137 -6.47 -4.46 6.50
C GLU A 137 -5.46 -3.34 6.37
N MET A 138 -5.87 -2.24 5.76
CA MET A 138 -5.03 -1.05 5.58
C MET A 138 -5.83 0.20 5.93
N ARG A 139 -5.17 1.16 6.58
CA ARG A 139 -5.64 2.54 6.74
C ARG A 139 -4.62 3.47 6.10
N ILE A 140 -4.99 4.07 4.99
CA ILE A 140 -4.16 5.00 4.22
C ILE A 140 -4.68 6.42 4.47
N PRO A 141 -4.01 7.23 5.29
CA PRO A 141 -4.46 8.59 5.57
C PRO A 141 -4.32 9.48 4.33
N TYR A 142 -5.21 10.45 4.18
CA TYR A 142 -5.15 11.39 3.05
C TYR A 142 -3.84 12.18 2.99
N ALA A 143 -3.13 12.31 4.11
CA ALA A 143 -1.80 12.92 4.14
C ALA A 143 -0.75 12.14 3.32
N ALA A 144 -0.96 10.84 3.09
CA ALA A 144 -0.13 9.98 2.26
C ALA A 144 -0.50 10.03 0.77
N LEU A 145 -1.58 10.70 0.41
CA LEU A 145 -2.10 10.75 -0.95
C LEU A 145 -2.05 12.18 -1.52
N ARG A 146 -2.16 12.27 -2.83
CA ARG A 146 -2.40 13.52 -3.55
C ARG A 146 -3.64 13.37 -4.40
N PHE A 147 -4.57 14.30 -4.26
CA PHE A 147 -5.84 14.31 -4.99
C PHE A 147 -6.39 15.73 -5.12
N SER A 148 -7.36 15.92 -5.98
CA SER A 148 -7.94 17.23 -6.25
C SER A 148 -8.73 17.77 -5.04
N GLY A 149 -8.89 19.10 -4.96
CA GLY A 149 -9.75 19.76 -3.97
C GLY A 149 -11.24 19.72 -4.28
N GLU A 150 -11.65 18.98 -5.32
CA GLU A 150 -13.06 18.86 -5.73
C GLU A 150 -13.88 18.11 -4.67
N ASN A 151 -15.18 18.45 -4.57
CA ASN A 151 -16.06 17.82 -3.60
C ASN A 151 -16.32 16.33 -3.93
N LYS A 152 -16.35 15.98 -5.20
CA LYS A 152 -16.50 14.62 -5.70
C LYS A 152 -15.18 14.17 -6.28
N GLN A 153 -14.70 13.04 -5.79
CA GLN A 153 -13.43 12.49 -6.23
C GLN A 153 -13.67 11.37 -7.26
N THR A 154 -12.79 11.33 -8.25
CA THR A 154 -12.65 10.22 -9.19
C THR A 154 -11.20 9.84 -9.21
N TRP A 155 -10.86 8.69 -8.63
CA TRP A 155 -9.49 8.22 -8.52
C TRP A 155 -9.22 7.03 -9.43
N GLY A 156 -8.03 6.94 -9.97
CA GLY A 156 -7.50 5.70 -10.50
C GLY A 156 -7.25 4.74 -9.35
N LEU A 157 -7.67 3.48 -9.49
CA LEU A 157 -7.50 2.44 -8.49
C LEU A 157 -7.18 1.10 -9.14
N ASN A 158 -6.20 0.39 -8.60
CA ASN A 158 -6.05 -1.03 -8.88
C ASN A 158 -5.61 -1.77 -7.61
N PHE A 159 -5.88 -3.05 -7.58
CA PHE A 159 -5.36 -3.97 -6.56
C PHE A 159 -4.45 -4.98 -7.21
N PHE A 160 -3.43 -5.37 -6.47
CA PHE A 160 -2.43 -6.32 -6.89
C PHE A 160 -2.35 -7.48 -5.90
N ARG A 161 -2.20 -8.70 -6.39
CA ARG A 161 -1.88 -9.87 -5.59
C ARG A 161 -0.80 -10.70 -6.25
N GLU A 162 0.24 -11.04 -5.49
CA GLU A 162 1.23 -12.04 -5.90
C GLU A 162 1.08 -13.30 -5.05
N ILE A 163 0.95 -14.45 -5.72
CA ILE A 163 1.06 -15.78 -5.13
C ILE A 163 2.47 -16.27 -5.43
N ARG A 164 3.37 -16.05 -4.51
CA ARG A 164 4.81 -16.19 -4.73
C ARG A 164 5.23 -17.62 -5.06
N ARG A 165 4.66 -18.62 -4.38
CA ARG A 165 4.98 -20.05 -4.63
C ARG A 165 4.62 -20.48 -6.06
N ASP A 166 3.57 -19.91 -6.62
CA ASP A 166 3.06 -20.25 -7.94
C ASP A 166 3.63 -19.30 -9.03
N ARG A 167 4.38 -18.27 -8.62
CA ARG A 167 4.90 -17.19 -9.49
C ARG A 167 3.80 -16.53 -10.30
N GLN A 168 2.65 -16.31 -9.69
CA GLN A 168 1.47 -15.73 -10.31
C GLN A 168 1.20 -14.35 -9.74
N LYS A 169 0.95 -13.40 -10.64
CA LYS A 169 0.55 -12.04 -10.30
C LYS A 169 -0.82 -11.75 -10.90
N PHE A 170 -1.66 -11.12 -10.14
CA PHE A 170 -3.03 -10.78 -10.51
C PHE A 170 -3.31 -9.31 -10.22
N THR A 171 -4.14 -8.69 -11.05
CA THR A 171 -4.67 -7.35 -10.83
C THR A 171 -6.19 -7.37 -10.85
N TRP A 172 -6.83 -6.47 -10.12
CA TRP A 172 -8.28 -6.34 -10.14
C TRP A 172 -8.77 -5.78 -11.47
N ASN A 173 -8.31 -4.57 -11.84
CA ASN A 173 -8.54 -4.08 -13.19
C ASN A 173 -7.52 -4.72 -14.12
N PHE A 174 -7.98 -5.25 -15.23
CA PHE A 174 -7.10 -5.93 -16.20
C PHE A 174 -6.02 -4.98 -16.72
N ILE A 175 -4.79 -5.45 -16.72
CA ILE A 175 -3.65 -4.77 -17.31
C ILE A 175 -3.15 -5.63 -18.48
N ASP A 176 -3.30 -5.12 -19.68
CA ASP A 176 -2.72 -5.75 -20.87
C ASP A 176 -1.21 -5.50 -20.89
N SER A 177 -0.44 -6.55 -20.73
CA SER A 177 1.04 -6.48 -20.74
C SER A 177 1.65 -6.01 -22.06
N LYS A 178 0.85 -5.90 -23.12
CA LYS A 178 1.24 -5.44 -24.46
C LYS A 178 0.92 -3.97 -24.70
N LEU A 179 0.12 -3.35 -23.84
CA LEU A 179 -0.38 -2.00 -24.00
C LEU A 179 0.09 -1.12 -22.83
N GLY A 180 1.04 -0.22 -23.08
CA GLY A 180 1.41 0.82 -22.13
C GLY A 180 1.89 0.31 -20.76
N THR A 181 1.70 1.11 -19.76
CA THR A 181 2.19 0.92 -18.39
C THR A 181 1.05 0.66 -17.40
N PHE A 182 1.40 0.28 -16.18
CA PHE A 182 0.44 0.04 -15.10
C PHE A 182 -0.39 1.27 -14.77
N THR A 183 0.24 2.45 -14.70
CA THR A 183 -0.40 3.70 -14.29
C THR A 183 -1.51 4.15 -15.25
N GLN A 184 -1.42 3.78 -16.53
CA GLN A 184 -2.40 4.13 -17.56
C GLN A 184 -3.59 3.18 -17.66
N GLN A 185 -3.53 2.04 -16.97
CA GLN A 185 -4.53 0.99 -17.07
C GLN A 185 -5.21 0.70 -15.73
N THR A 186 -5.38 1.72 -14.90
CA THR A 186 -6.09 1.58 -13.63
C THR A 186 -7.61 1.52 -13.84
N GLY A 187 -8.31 0.85 -12.93
CA GLY A 187 -9.75 1.00 -12.77
C GLY A 187 -10.10 2.34 -12.15
N VAL A 188 -11.38 2.59 -11.92
CA VAL A 188 -11.88 3.86 -11.39
C VAL A 188 -12.59 3.63 -10.06
N LEU A 189 -12.24 4.46 -9.07
CA LEU A 189 -12.93 4.56 -7.79
C LEU A 189 -13.74 5.85 -7.76
N GLU A 190 -15.04 5.72 -7.64
CA GLU A 190 -16.01 6.80 -7.46
C GLU A 190 -16.73 6.68 -6.12
N GLY A 191 -17.46 7.74 -5.73
CA GLY A 191 -18.27 7.75 -4.52
C GLY A 191 -17.55 8.28 -3.29
N ILE A 192 -16.31 8.74 -3.40
CA ILE A 192 -15.63 9.51 -2.36
C ILE A 192 -16.04 10.97 -2.51
N GLU A 193 -16.66 11.53 -1.48
CA GLU A 193 -17.18 12.91 -1.50
C GLU A 193 -16.83 13.65 -0.21
N ASN A 194 -16.75 14.99 -0.32
CA ASN A 194 -16.58 15.93 0.79
C ASN A 194 -15.30 15.73 1.62
N ILE A 195 -14.28 15.12 1.03
CA ILE A 195 -12.94 15.06 1.62
C ILE A 195 -12.11 16.26 1.15
N LYS A 196 -11.10 16.64 1.92
CA LYS A 196 -10.18 17.72 1.58
C LYS A 196 -8.75 17.24 1.71
N PRO A 197 -7.87 17.65 0.77
CA PRO A 197 -6.44 17.41 0.93
C PRO A 197 -5.97 18.03 2.26
N PRO A 198 -5.37 17.23 3.15
CA PRO A 198 -4.89 17.75 4.42
C PRO A 198 -3.63 18.59 4.24
N THR A 199 -3.35 19.47 5.20
CA THR A 199 -2.03 20.10 5.29
C THR A 199 -0.99 19.02 5.55
N ARG A 200 -0.03 18.90 4.65
CA ARG A 200 1.04 17.90 4.72
C ARG A 200 2.23 18.49 5.46
N LEU A 201 2.27 18.29 6.77
CA LEU A 201 3.40 18.68 7.61
C LEU A 201 3.86 17.46 8.40
N PHE A 202 5.08 17.04 8.14
CA PHE A 202 5.73 15.96 8.86
C PHE A 202 6.95 16.51 9.59
N LEU A 203 7.02 16.21 10.87
CA LEU A 203 8.16 16.50 11.74
C LEU A 203 8.73 15.18 12.23
N LEU A 204 9.95 14.88 11.87
CA LEU A 204 10.62 13.62 12.18
C LEU A 204 11.82 13.91 13.10
N PRO A 205 11.60 14.03 14.42
CA PRO A 205 12.72 14.17 15.35
C PRO A 205 13.48 12.86 15.46
N TYR A 206 14.81 12.93 15.48
CA TYR A 206 15.66 11.78 15.72
C TYR A 206 16.74 12.07 16.74
N SER A 207 17.15 11.04 17.47
CA SER A 207 18.30 11.11 18.36
C SER A 207 19.10 9.81 18.27
N SER A 208 20.41 9.93 18.39
CA SER A 208 21.31 8.78 18.43
C SER A 208 22.35 8.97 19.52
N PHE A 209 22.61 7.90 20.25
CA PHE A 209 23.64 7.86 21.27
C PHE A 209 24.71 6.86 20.84
N TYR A 210 25.95 7.33 20.81
CA TYR A 210 27.11 6.52 20.48
C TYR A 210 27.98 6.36 21.71
N VAL A 211 28.41 5.14 21.99
CA VAL A 211 29.45 4.85 22.96
C VAL A 211 30.71 4.46 22.19
N ASN A 212 31.74 5.27 22.32
CA ASN A 212 33.05 5.01 21.71
C ASN A 212 33.97 4.43 22.77
N ALA A 213 34.34 3.18 22.59
CA ALA A 213 35.32 2.49 23.44
C ALA A 213 36.55 2.12 22.60
N ASP A 214 37.68 2.69 22.94
CA ASP A 214 38.97 2.37 22.34
C ASP A 214 39.93 1.90 23.46
N ALA A 215 40.70 0.86 23.19
CA ALA A 215 41.68 0.34 24.14
C ALA A 215 42.76 1.35 24.54
N ARG A 216 42.94 2.44 23.79
CA ARG A 216 43.94 3.48 24.00
C ARG A 216 43.37 4.81 24.48
N GLN A 217 42.05 4.97 24.55
CA GLN A 217 41.39 6.21 24.96
C GLN A 217 40.26 5.93 25.96
N LYS A 218 39.94 6.94 26.77
CA LYS A 218 38.78 6.84 27.67
C LYS A 218 37.51 6.64 26.89
N THR A 219 36.66 5.72 27.33
CA THR A 219 35.31 5.55 26.81
C THR A 219 34.52 6.86 26.96
N TYR A 220 33.94 7.35 25.90
CA TYR A 220 33.08 8.53 25.91
C TYR A 220 31.80 8.31 25.15
N GLY A 221 30.74 8.96 25.60
CA GLY A 221 29.43 8.96 24.92
C GLY A 221 29.26 10.22 24.08
N THR A 222 28.64 10.08 22.94
CA THR A 222 28.23 11.20 22.08
C THR A 222 26.74 11.10 21.79
N LEU A 223 26.01 12.16 22.12
CA LEU A 223 24.58 12.31 21.75
C LEU A 223 24.52 13.20 20.52
N LYS A 224 23.81 12.72 19.49
CA LYS A 224 23.44 13.50 18.31
C LYS A 224 21.92 13.48 18.17
N GLY A 225 21.36 14.54 17.63
CA GLY A 225 19.93 14.62 17.33
C GLY A 225 19.71 15.63 16.22
N GLY A 226 18.58 15.50 15.57
CA GLY A 226 18.13 16.40 14.52
C GLY A 226 16.62 16.32 14.36
N LEU A 227 16.13 17.10 13.42
CA LEU A 227 14.73 17.19 13.07
C LEU A 227 14.66 17.33 11.56
N ASP A 228 13.99 16.37 10.90
CA ASP A 228 13.62 16.50 9.49
C ASP A 228 12.20 17.05 9.41
N LEU A 229 12.00 18.01 8.52
CA LEU A 229 10.72 18.65 8.25
C LEU A 229 10.36 18.45 6.80
N LYS A 230 9.17 17.86 6.54
CA LYS A 230 8.57 17.80 5.21
C LYS A 230 7.27 18.60 5.22
N TYR A 231 7.18 19.59 4.34
CA TYR A 231 6.00 20.44 4.22
C TYR A 231 5.50 20.50 2.77
N GLY A 232 4.29 20.00 2.55
CA GLY A 232 3.62 20.12 1.26
C GLY A 232 3.08 21.53 1.08
N ILE A 233 3.73 22.33 0.23
CA ILE A 233 3.35 23.71 -0.08
C ILE A 233 2.03 23.73 -0.86
N ASN A 234 1.93 22.86 -1.86
CA ASN A 234 0.75 22.63 -2.69
C ASN A 234 0.83 21.22 -3.31
N ASP A 235 -0.10 20.88 -4.20
CA ASP A 235 -0.17 19.53 -4.78
C ASP A 235 1.07 19.14 -5.61
N ALA A 236 1.82 20.12 -6.10
CA ALA A 236 3.00 19.90 -6.93
C ALA A 236 4.33 20.02 -6.16
N PHE A 237 4.38 20.78 -5.05
CA PHE A 237 5.64 21.10 -4.37
C PHE A 237 5.64 20.65 -2.91
N THR A 238 6.73 20.00 -2.53
CA THR A 238 7.06 19.62 -1.14
C THR A 238 8.41 20.24 -0.79
N LEU A 239 8.48 20.90 0.35
CA LEU A 239 9.72 21.38 0.96
C LEU A 239 10.24 20.29 1.88
N ASP A 240 11.50 19.91 1.72
CA ASP A 240 12.20 18.95 2.55
C ASP A 240 13.44 19.64 3.16
N MET A 241 13.58 19.61 4.49
CA MET A 241 14.67 20.27 5.25
C MET A 241 15.16 19.39 6.36
#